data_b2e5582771f2e508902e73671f83c30c
#
_entry.id   b2e5582771f2e508902e73671f83c30c
#
_cell.length_a   1.000
_cell.length_b   1.000
_cell.length_c   1.000
_cell.angle_alpha   90.00
_cell.angle_beta   90.00
_cell.angle_gamma   90.00
#
_symmetry.space_group_name_H-M   'P 1'
#
loop_
_entity.id
_entity.type
_entity.pdbx_description
1 polymer ?
#
loop_
_entity_poly.entity_id
_entity_poly.type
_entity_poly.pdbx_seq_one_letter_code
_entity_poly.pdbx_strand_id
1 'polypeptide(L)'
;MIPLDPEYGPARTIPHPVMFRVLDSEAEDATVPTDVPVPKGAEWAYYPGCIDYYDQEMQFSHLNYGDTDHGIIFDSSIKLLQAVGIEPAILDRSFMKCCGHDQLWQGKVDVFQRMRDYNTRIIKMLGVKNLVTSCAEGYRTFKLDYRLEGVKVWHITQVLYERGLRLPPPKEGKAIRVTYQDPCRSCRQMPVDPIYEEPRELIRRVQNAELVELKTFRADAQCCGVAQMMYCNDKTKGLTASRMSEAKELEVDYLLTACPKCLTHFGCLHHENRWKPEEERYRYRVIDITHFLAERLEGEAVGRKPTVIPVAADPRMKGQRAVE
;
A
#
# COMPACT_ATOMS: atom_id res chain seq x y z
N MET A 1 6.17 13.48 28.24
CA MET A 1 6.22 14.49 27.15
C MET A 1 7.26 13.99 26.18
N ILE A 2 6.86 13.62 24.95
CA ILE A 2 7.81 13.25 23.90
C ILE A 2 8.50 14.55 23.48
N PRO A 3 9.85 14.61 23.44
CA PRO A 3 10.55 15.80 22.98
C PRO A 3 10.07 16.13 21.57
N LEU A 4 9.73 17.39 21.36
CA LEU A 4 9.42 17.91 20.04
C LEU A 4 10.67 17.80 19.18
N ASP A 5 10.55 17.31 17.96
CA ASP A 5 11.63 17.38 16.98
C ASP A 5 11.91 18.87 16.72
N PRO A 6 13.11 19.38 17.04
CA PRO A 6 13.42 20.80 16.87
C PRO A 6 13.38 21.24 15.40
N GLU A 7 13.50 20.32 14.44
CA GLU A 7 13.50 20.59 13.02
C GLU A 7 12.06 20.57 12.43
N TYR A 8 11.17 19.76 12.97
CA TYR A 8 9.82 19.56 12.41
C TYR A 8 8.67 19.91 13.34
N GLY A 9 8.95 20.37 14.55
CA GLY A 9 7.93 20.71 15.57
C GLY A 9 7.21 19.48 16.14
N PRO A 10 6.08 19.68 16.88
CA PRO A 10 5.28 18.56 17.35
C PRO A 10 4.86 17.74 16.17
N ALA A 11 5.03 16.40 16.28
CA ALA A 11 4.57 15.45 15.27
C ALA A 11 3.19 15.92 14.81
N ARG A 12 3.16 16.56 13.65
CA ARG A 12 1.95 17.23 13.19
C ARG A 12 0.91 16.13 13.07
N THR A 13 -0.14 16.25 13.86
CA THR A 13 -1.37 15.56 13.55
C THR A 13 -1.61 15.84 12.08
N ILE A 14 -1.37 14.84 11.24
CA ILE A 14 -1.53 14.99 9.79
C ILE A 14 -2.88 15.64 9.59
N PRO A 15 -2.98 16.75 8.91
CA PRO A 15 -4.25 17.42 8.74
C PRO A 15 -5.12 16.59 7.81
N HIS A 16 -5.75 15.55 8.38
CA HIS A 16 -6.71 14.69 7.70
C HIS A 16 -7.77 15.44 6.88
N PRO A 17 -8.24 16.63 7.35
CA PRO A 17 -9.13 17.44 6.54
C PRO A 17 -8.56 17.82 5.16
N VAL A 18 -7.24 17.91 5.02
CA VAL A 18 -6.61 18.22 3.72
C VAL A 18 -6.68 17.01 2.79
N MET A 19 -6.33 15.81 3.29
CA MET A 19 -6.42 14.58 2.52
C MET A 19 -7.84 14.36 1.99
N PHE A 20 -8.83 14.44 2.88
CA PHE A 20 -10.22 14.23 2.48
C PHE A 20 -10.74 15.28 1.53
N ARG A 21 -10.29 16.54 1.64
CA ARG A 21 -10.62 17.60 0.67
C ARG A 21 -10.04 17.33 -0.71
N VAL A 22 -8.80 16.87 -0.79
CA VAL A 22 -8.18 16.48 -2.07
C VAL A 22 -8.95 15.33 -2.70
N LEU A 23 -9.25 14.28 -1.95
CA LEU A 23 -10.00 13.13 -2.45
C LEU A 23 -11.46 13.49 -2.78
N ASP A 24 -12.10 14.35 -2.01
CA ASP A 24 -13.47 14.81 -2.28
C ASP A 24 -13.52 15.67 -3.55
N SER A 25 -12.54 16.58 -3.76
CA SER A 25 -12.46 17.43 -4.96
C SER A 25 -12.23 16.59 -6.24
N GLU A 26 -11.53 15.48 -6.16
CA GLU A 26 -11.41 14.57 -7.31
C GLU A 26 -12.76 14.01 -7.78
N ALA A 27 -13.73 13.85 -6.87
CA ALA A 27 -15.07 13.40 -7.23
C ALA A 27 -15.91 14.49 -7.91
N GLU A 28 -15.61 15.76 -7.67
CA GLU A 28 -16.31 16.89 -8.30
C GLU A 28 -15.94 17.03 -9.78
N ASP A 29 -14.70 16.70 -10.15
CA ASP A 29 -14.19 16.80 -11.53
C ASP A 29 -14.23 15.46 -12.29
N ALA A 30 -15.21 14.62 -11.99
CA ALA A 30 -15.34 13.27 -12.56
C ALA A 30 -15.92 13.24 -13.99
N THR A 31 -15.45 14.11 -14.87
CA THR A 31 -15.73 13.99 -16.31
C THR A 31 -14.88 12.85 -16.88
N VAL A 32 -15.53 11.75 -17.27
CA VAL A 32 -14.81 10.61 -17.87
C VAL A 32 -14.26 11.04 -19.22
N PRO A 33 -12.95 10.91 -19.47
CA PRO A 33 -12.38 11.18 -20.78
C PRO A 33 -13.03 10.27 -21.83
N THR A 34 -13.41 10.83 -22.96
CA THR A 34 -13.97 10.04 -24.09
C THR A 34 -12.90 9.25 -24.81
N ASP A 35 -11.65 9.70 -24.72
CA ASP A 35 -10.49 9.08 -25.37
C ASP A 35 -9.37 8.89 -24.33
N VAL A 36 -9.25 7.68 -23.81
CA VAL A 36 -8.10 7.29 -22.98
C VAL A 36 -7.08 6.62 -23.89
N PRO A 37 -5.86 7.17 -24.03
CA PRO A 37 -4.82 6.57 -24.86
C PRO A 37 -4.20 5.35 -24.16
N VAL A 38 -4.98 4.31 -23.96
CA VAL A 38 -4.52 3.06 -23.35
C VAL A 38 -4.55 1.95 -24.38
N PRO A 39 -3.57 1.04 -24.37
CA PRO A 39 -3.61 -0.12 -25.21
C PRO A 39 -4.90 -0.90 -24.94
N LYS A 40 -5.80 -0.93 -25.92
CA LYS A 40 -7.00 -1.78 -25.83
C LYS A 40 -6.55 -3.23 -25.67
N GLY A 41 -7.10 -3.92 -24.66
CA GLY A 41 -6.84 -5.35 -24.45
C GLY A 41 -5.78 -5.66 -23.39
N ALA A 42 -5.50 -4.76 -22.47
CA ALA A 42 -4.69 -5.09 -21.30
C ALA A 42 -5.46 -6.11 -20.43
N GLU A 43 -5.06 -7.38 -20.49
CA GLU A 43 -5.66 -8.44 -19.68
C GLU A 43 -5.47 -8.15 -18.18
N TRP A 44 -4.30 -7.64 -17.83
CA TRP A 44 -3.89 -7.29 -16.46
C TRP A 44 -3.72 -5.79 -16.30
N ALA A 45 -4.24 -5.25 -15.22
CA ALA A 45 -4.01 -3.87 -14.82
C ALA A 45 -3.59 -3.79 -13.36
N TYR A 46 -2.66 -2.90 -13.05
CA TYR A 46 -2.23 -2.59 -11.70
C TYR A 46 -2.75 -1.23 -11.27
N TYR A 47 -3.45 -1.20 -10.14
CA TYR A 47 -3.94 0.00 -9.50
C TYR A 47 -3.11 0.29 -8.24
N PRO A 48 -2.24 1.32 -8.25
CA PRO A 48 -1.38 1.66 -7.12
C PRO A 48 -2.20 2.19 -5.93
N GLY A 49 -3.31 2.85 -6.18
CA GLY A 49 -4.16 3.39 -5.12
C GLY A 49 -3.54 4.58 -4.41
N CYS A 50 -3.68 4.59 -3.09
CA CYS A 50 -3.26 5.74 -2.27
C CYS A 50 -1.74 5.99 -2.24
N ILE A 51 -0.91 5.04 -2.68
CA ILE A 51 0.55 5.24 -2.72
C ILE A 51 0.94 6.46 -3.55
N ASP A 52 0.21 6.73 -4.64
CA ASP A 52 0.46 7.92 -5.47
C ASP A 52 0.18 9.24 -4.75
N TYR A 53 -0.64 9.22 -3.71
CA TYR A 53 -1.02 10.41 -2.96
C TYR A 53 -0.16 10.66 -1.72
N TYR A 54 0.30 9.58 -1.09
CA TYR A 54 0.90 9.69 0.24
C TYR A 54 2.18 10.52 0.24
N ASP A 55 3.05 10.31 -0.72
CA ASP A 55 4.33 11.01 -0.76
C ASP A 55 4.23 12.38 -1.44
N GLN A 56 3.35 12.53 -2.43
CA GLN A 56 3.25 13.75 -3.23
C GLN A 56 2.29 14.79 -2.63
N GLU A 57 1.08 14.37 -2.24
CA GLU A 57 0.02 15.29 -1.82
C GLU A 57 -0.05 15.43 -0.29
N MET A 58 0.31 14.39 0.44
CA MET A 58 0.24 14.40 1.90
C MET A 58 1.56 14.70 2.58
N GLN A 59 2.61 14.88 1.79
CA GLN A 59 3.95 15.25 2.28
C GLN A 59 4.44 14.30 3.37
N PHE A 60 4.18 13.00 3.22
CA PHE A 60 4.76 11.99 4.12
C PHE A 60 6.26 11.74 3.87
N SER A 61 6.87 12.56 3.04
CA SER A 61 8.32 12.50 2.78
C SER A 61 9.17 12.53 4.04
N HIS A 62 8.69 13.16 5.11
CA HIS A 62 9.36 13.12 6.40
C HIS A 62 9.36 11.72 7.05
N LEU A 63 8.50 10.80 6.61
CA LEU A 63 8.49 9.40 7.01
C LEU A 63 9.42 8.52 6.15
N ASN A 64 9.94 9.06 5.06
CA ASN A 64 10.84 8.36 4.13
C ASN A 64 12.23 8.15 4.75
N TYR A 65 12.27 7.70 6.00
CA TYR A 65 13.50 7.26 6.64
C TYR A 65 13.76 5.82 6.22
N GLY A 66 14.39 5.70 5.08
CA GLY A 66 14.93 4.46 4.55
C GLY A 66 13.89 3.52 3.96
N ASP A 67 12.85 3.12 4.69
CA ASP A 67 12.01 1.98 4.29
C ASP A 67 10.50 2.28 4.20
N THR A 68 10.08 3.49 4.54
CA THR A 68 8.65 3.87 4.55
C THR A 68 8.21 4.67 3.34
N ASP A 69 9.06 4.73 2.31
CA ASP A 69 8.72 5.31 1.02
C ASP A 69 7.64 4.48 0.32
N HIS A 70 6.49 5.09 0.08
CA HIS A 70 5.38 4.41 -0.59
C HIS A 70 5.65 4.20 -2.09
N GLY A 71 6.47 5.04 -2.70
CA GLY A 71 6.92 4.86 -4.09
C GLY A 71 7.63 3.52 -4.30
N ILE A 72 8.36 3.04 -3.29
CA ILE A 72 9.01 1.72 -3.33
C ILE A 72 7.98 0.59 -3.49
N ILE A 73 6.78 0.72 -2.93
CA ILE A 73 5.71 -0.28 -3.10
C ILE A 73 5.32 -0.39 -4.57
N PHE A 74 5.19 0.74 -5.25
CA PHE A 74 4.87 0.77 -6.68
C PHE A 74 5.94 0.06 -7.50
N ASP A 75 7.20 0.50 -7.41
CA ASP A 75 8.31 -0.06 -8.17
C ASP A 75 8.49 -1.56 -7.89
N SER A 76 8.41 -1.95 -6.62
CA SER A 76 8.48 -3.34 -6.19
C SER A 76 7.35 -4.18 -6.77
N SER A 77 6.12 -3.64 -6.76
CA SER A 77 4.95 -4.35 -7.29
C SER A 77 5.11 -4.63 -8.79
N ILE A 78 5.58 -3.65 -9.56
CA ILE A 78 5.81 -3.83 -10.99
C ILE A 78 6.90 -4.86 -11.26
N LYS A 79 8.05 -4.75 -10.57
CA LYS A 79 9.14 -5.74 -10.67
C LYS A 79 8.65 -7.17 -10.37
N LEU A 80 7.86 -7.35 -9.32
CA LEU A 80 7.36 -8.65 -8.91
C LEU A 80 6.33 -9.21 -9.89
N LEU A 81 5.43 -8.38 -10.44
CA LEU A 81 4.49 -8.81 -11.48
C LEU A 81 5.23 -9.24 -12.74
N GLN A 82 6.26 -8.49 -13.15
CA GLN A 82 7.12 -8.84 -14.28
C GLN A 82 7.87 -10.17 -14.03
N ALA A 83 8.35 -10.38 -12.82
CA ALA A 83 9.04 -11.63 -12.45
C ALA A 83 8.14 -12.88 -12.56
N VAL A 84 6.83 -12.71 -12.48
CA VAL A 84 5.85 -13.80 -12.71
C VAL A 84 5.21 -13.75 -14.11
N GLY A 85 5.81 -13.00 -15.04
CA GLY A 85 5.40 -12.93 -16.44
C GLY A 85 4.16 -12.07 -16.72
N ILE A 86 3.87 -11.10 -15.86
CA ILE A 86 2.75 -10.17 -16.02
C ILE A 86 3.27 -8.77 -16.31
N GLU A 87 2.88 -8.22 -17.47
CA GLU A 87 3.07 -6.81 -17.84
C GLU A 87 1.74 -6.09 -17.68
N PRO A 88 1.48 -5.43 -16.55
CA PRO A 88 0.19 -4.80 -16.31
C PRO A 88 0.10 -3.42 -16.97
N ALA A 89 -1.09 -3.03 -17.40
CA ALA A 89 -1.40 -1.62 -17.62
C ALA A 89 -1.40 -0.89 -16.25
N ILE A 90 -0.78 0.27 -16.19
CA ILE A 90 -0.73 1.07 -14.96
C ILE A 90 -1.95 2.00 -14.91
N LEU A 91 -2.77 1.83 -13.87
CA LEU A 91 -3.95 2.64 -13.63
C LEU A 91 -3.72 3.60 -12.45
N ASP A 92 -2.78 4.52 -12.64
CA ASP A 92 -2.45 5.56 -11.67
C ASP A 92 -3.50 6.68 -11.64
N ARG A 93 -3.22 7.74 -10.88
CA ARG A 93 -4.11 8.90 -10.73
C ARG A 93 -4.38 9.68 -12.03
N SER A 94 -3.59 9.46 -13.07
CA SER A 94 -3.84 10.07 -14.40
C SER A 94 -5.05 9.43 -15.09
N PHE A 95 -5.37 8.19 -14.75
CA PHE A 95 -6.46 7.40 -15.33
C PHE A 95 -7.60 7.16 -14.35
N MET A 96 -7.29 6.81 -13.12
CA MET A 96 -8.28 6.44 -12.12
C MET A 96 -8.28 7.41 -10.93
N LYS A 97 -9.45 7.55 -10.35
CA LYS A 97 -9.63 8.27 -9.09
C LYS A 97 -9.33 7.36 -7.90
N CYS A 98 -9.29 7.92 -6.69
CA CYS A 98 -9.25 7.13 -5.46
C CYS A 98 -10.33 6.03 -5.49
N CYS A 99 -10.03 4.88 -4.87
CA CYS A 99 -11.01 3.79 -4.78
C CYS A 99 -12.26 4.15 -3.96
N GLY A 100 -12.22 5.26 -3.23
CA GLY A 100 -13.34 5.75 -2.42
C GLY A 100 -13.55 5.01 -1.09
N HIS A 101 -12.59 4.17 -0.68
CA HIS A 101 -12.70 3.41 0.58
C HIS A 101 -13.03 4.29 1.77
N ASP A 102 -12.25 5.36 1.96
CA ASP A 102 -12.40 6.24 3.11
C ASP A 102 -13.71 7.02 3.08
N GLN A 103 -14.13 7.47 1.89
CA GLN A 103 -15.40 8.17 1.70
C GLN A 103 -16.57 7.28 2.10
N LEU A 104 -16.58 6.02 1.63
CA LEU A 104 -17.61 5.06 1.98
C LEU A 104 -17.67 4.84 3.50
N TRP A 105 -16.53 4.63 4.14
CA TRP A 105 -16.45 4.35 5.57
C TRP A 105 -16.70 5.56 6.46
N GLN A 106 -16.60 6.76 5.92
CA GLN A 106 -17.02 8.02 6.58
C GLN A 106 -18.49 8.36 6.35
N GLY A 107 -19.24 7.53 5.60
CA GLY A 107 -20.62 7.79 5.26
C GLY A 107 -20.83 8.78 4.10
N LYS A 108 -19.78 9.21 3.40
CA LYS A 108 -19.85 10.06 2.20
C LYS A 108 -20.17 9.21 0.96
N VAL A 109 -21.37 8.61 1.00
CA VAL A 109 -21.77 7.59 0.01
C VAL A 109 -21.87 8.15 -1.40
N ASP A 110 -22.33 9.38 -1.57
CA ASP A 110 -22.45 10.06 -2.85
C ASP A 110 -21.08 10.33 -3.49
N VAL A 111 -20.08 10.73 -2.70
CA VAL A 111 -18.70 10.91 -3.15
C VAL A 111 -18.12 9.57 -3.60
N PHE A 112 -18.29 8.53 -2.78
CA PHE A 112 -17.87 7.17 -3.13
C PHE A 112 -18.51 6.71 -4.46
N GLN A 113 -19.81 6.92 -4.63
CA GLN A 113 -20.52 6.50 -5.84
C GLN A 113 -19.96 7.17 -7.10
N ARG A 114 -19.69 8.47 -7.06
CA ARG A 114 -19.08 9.19 -8.19
C ARG A 114 -17.70 8.60 -8.55
N MET A 115 -16.84 8.36 -7.57
CA MET A 115 -15.51 7.75 -7.79
C MET A 115 -15.65 6.33 -8.35
N ARG A 116 -16.52 5.51 -7.77
CA ARG A 116 -16.80 4.15 -8.22
C ARG A 116 -17.26 4.13 -9.67
N ASP A 117 -18.23 4.96 -10.02
CA ASP A 117 -18.82 4.96 -11.35
C ASP A 117 -17.80 5.43 -12.40
N TYR A 118 -16.98 6.44 -12.06
CA TYR A 118 -15.85 6.86 -12.89
C TYR A 118 -14.86 5.71 -13.12
N ASN A 119 -14.34 5.14 -12.05
CA ASN A 119 -13.32 4.09 -12.12
C ASN A 119 -13.85 2.84 -12.85
N THR A 120 -15.12 2.49 -12.63
CA THR A 120 -15.77 1.37 -13.31
C THR A 120 -15.80 1.58 -14.83
N ARG A 121 -16.08 2.82 -15.28
CA ARG A 121 -16.06 3.14 -16.72
C ARG A 121 -14.67 2.99 -17.31
N ILE A 122 -13.63 3.51 -16.63
CA ILE A 122 -12.23 3.37 -17.06
C ILE A 122 -11.87 1.88 -17.20
N ILE A 123 -12.11 1.08 -16.16
CA ILE A 123 -11.80 -0.35 -16.16
C ILE A 123 -12.50 -1.08 -17.34
N LYS A 124 -13.77 -0.76 -17.59
CA LYS A 124 -14.54 -1.34 -18.70
C LYS A 124 -14.03 -0.89 -20.07
N MET A 125 -13.72 0.39 -20.24
CA MET A 125 -13.19 0.95 -21.49
C MET A 125 -11.86 0.28 -21.89
N LEU A 126 -11.02 -0.05 -20.90
CA LEU A 126 -9.73 -0.70 -21.11
C LEU A 126 -9.84 -2.19 -21.35
N GLY A 127 -10.99 -2.79 -21.10
CA GLY A 127 -11.20 -4.22 -21.25
C GLY A 127 -10.43 -5.07 -20.24
N VAL A 128 -10.09 -4.49 -19.07
CA VAL A 128 -9.37 -5.17 -17.99
C VAL A 128 -10.12 -6.43 -17.56
N LYS A 129 -9.39 -7.53 -17.41
CA LYS A 129 -9.90 -8.81 -16.89
C LYS A 129 -9.42 -9.09 -15.47
N ASN A 130 -8.22 -8.64 -15.15
CA ASN A 130 -7.57 -8.84 -13.86
C ASN A 130 -7.08 -7.50 -13.33
N LEU A 131 -7.68 -7.02 -12.24
CA LEU A 131 -7.29 -5.80 -11.55
C LEU A 131 -6.49 -6.16 -10.31
N VAL A 132 -5.23 -5.74 -10.27
CA VAL A 132 -4.28 -6.01 -9.17
C VAL A 132 -4.04 -4.74 -8.37
N THR A 133 -3.99 -4.84 -7.05
CA THR A 133 -3.57 -3.75 -6.17
C THR A 133 -2.69 -4.25 -5.03
N SER A 134 -1.80 -3.40 -4.52
CA SER A 134 -0.98 -3.66 -3.33
C SER A 134 -1.62 -3.12 -2.04
N CYS A 135 -2.85 -2.62 -2.11
CA CYS A 135 -3.55 -2.01 -1.00
C CYS A 135 -4.70 -2.91 -0.51
N ALA A 136 -4.67 -3.29 0.76
CA ALA A 136 -5.73 -4.09 1.38
C ALA A 136 -7.10 -3.41 1.33
N GLU A 137 -7.15 -2.08 1.46
CA GLU A 137 -8.40 -1.31 1.36
C GLU A 137 -8.92 -1.26 -0.08
N GLY A 138 -8.02 -1.02 -1.04
CA GLY A 138 -8.34 -1.07 -2.46
C GLY A 138 -8.87 -2.44 -2.87
N TYR A 139 -8.18 -3.52 -2.46
CA TYR A 139 -8.62 -4.89 -2.71
C TYR A 139 -10.06 -5.14 -2.22
N ARG A 140 -10.33 -4.82 -0.95
CA ARG A 140 -11.66 -4.99 -0.38
C ARG A 140 -12.71 -4.17 -1.14
N THR A 141 -12.42 -2.89 -1.37
CA THR A 141 -13.36 -1.96 -1.98
C THR A 141 -13.72 -2.39 -3.40
N PHE A 142 -12.74 -2.69 -4.25
CA PHE A 142 -13.01 -3.17 -5.61
C PHE A 142 -13.74 -4.52 -5.62
N LYS A 143 -13.46 -5.40 -4.67
CA LYS A 143 -14.04 -6.74 -4.66
C LYS A 143 -15.47 -6.78 -4.12
N LEU A 144 -15.79 -5.95 -3.13
CA LEU A 144 -17.07 -5.98 -2.43
C LEU A 144 -18.00 -4.81 -2.79
N ASP A 145 -17.44 -3.60 -2.90
CA ASP A 145 -18.21 -2.38 -2.99
C ASP A 145 -18.37 -1.87 -4.45
N TYR A 146 -17.46 -2.33 -5.35
CA TYR A 146 -17.59 -2.17 -6.80
C TYR A 146 -18.28 -3.42 -7.40
N ARG A 147 -19.15 -3.23 -8.35
CA ARG A 147 -19.77 -4.33 -9.10
C ARG A 147 -19.05 -4.50 -10.44
N LEU A 148 -17.85 -5.06 -10.40
CA LEU A 148 -17.00 -5.24 -11.57
C LEU A 148 -17.28 -6.59 -12.25
N GLU A 149 -18.38 -6.68 -12.98
CA GLU A 149 -18.73 -7.90 -13.72
C GLU A 149 -17.65 -8.25 -14.76
N GLY A 150 -17.20 -9.51 -14.73
CA GLY A 150 -16.19 -10.03 -15.66
C GLY A 150 -14.75 -9.59 -15.36
N VAL A 151 -14.52 -8.90 -14.23
CA VAL A 151 -13.17 -8.51 -13.77
C VAL A 151 -12.84 -9.23 -12.47
N LYS A 152 -11.74 -9.98 -12.45
CA LYS A 152 -11.21 -10.58 -11.22
C LYS A 152 -10.34 -9.56 -10.50
N VAL A 153 -10.65 -9.31 -9.24
CA VAL A 153 -9.90 -8.41 -8.36
C VAL A 153 -8.93 -9.21 -7.52
N TRP A 154 -7.67 -8.78 -7.51
CA TRP A 154 -6.57 -9.43 -6.85
C TRP A 154 -5.84 -8.48 -5.91
N HIS A 155 -5.45 -8.98 -4.75
CA HIS A 155 -4.32 -8.42 -4.05
C HIS A 155 -3.02 -8.99 -4.63
N ILE A 156 -1.96 -8.19 -4.70
CA ILE A 156 -0.70 -8.61 -5.34
C ILE A 156 -0.14 -9.91 -4.74
N THR A 157 -0.26 -10.11 -3.43
CA THR A 157 0.22 -11.34 -2.77
C THR A 157 -0.46 -12.60 -3.27
N GLN A 158 -1.75 -12.54 -3.64
CA GLN A 158 -2.46 -13.66 -4.27
C GLN A 158 -1.87 -13.96 -5.65
N VAL A 159 -1.64 -12.94 -6.46
CA VAL A 159 -1.06 -13.10 -7.80
C VAL A 159 0.32 -13.76 -7.72
N LEU A 160 1.19 -13.22 -6.87
CA LEU A 160 2.55 -13.73 -6.70
C LEU A 160 2.57 -15.17 -6.18
N TYR A 161 1.65 -15.50 -5.28
CA TYR A 161 1.51 -16.86 -4.76
C TYR A 161 1.03 -17.83 -5.85
N GLU A 162 -0.10 -17.52 -6.53
CA GLU A 162 -0.71 -18.37 -7.56
C GLU A 162 0.19 -18.52 -8.79
N ARG A 163 0.92 -17.48 -9.17
CA ARG A 163 1.88 -17.52 -10.29
C ARG A 163 3.21 -18.18 -9.92
N GLY A 164 3.36 -18.60 -8.67
CA GLY A 164 4.54 -19.35 -8.24
C GLY A 164 5.82 -18.52 -8.23
N LEU A 165 5.78 -17.28 -7.70
CA LEU A 165 6.98 -16.43 -7.57
C LEU A 165 8.15 -17.24 -7.03
N ARG A 166 9.26 -17.23 -7.75
CA ARG A 166 10.52 -17.87 -7.33
C ARG A 166 11.51 -16.79 -6.92
N LEU A 167 12.15 -17.01 -5.80
CA LEU A 167 13.17 -16.12 -5.28
C LEU A 167 14.52 -16.83 -5.34
N PRO A 168 15.59 -16.15 -5.79
CA PRO A 168 16.92 -16.73 -5.79
C PRO A 168 17.39 -17.01 -4.35
N PRO A 169 18.35 -17.92 -4.16
CA PRO A 169 18.95 -18.12 -2.86
C PRO A 169 19.61 -16.83 -2.35
N PRO A 170 19.61 -16.60 -1.03
CA PRO A 170 20.19 -15.40 -0.46
C PRO A 170 21.71 -15.35 -0.72
N LYS A 171 22.23 -14.15 -1.03
CA LYS A 171 23.67 -13.93 -1.22
C LYS A 171 24.47 -14.20 0.05
N GLU A 172 23.86 -13.91 1.20
CA GLU A 172 24.44 -14.17 2.52
C GLU A 172 23.53 -15.11 3.30
N GLY A 173 24.12 -16.14 3.90
CA GLY A 173 23.37 -17.20 4.60
C GLY A 173 22.89 -16.82 6.00
N LYS A 174 22.91 -15.53 6.40
CA LYS A 174 22.40 -15.12 7.71
C LYS A 174 20.90 -15.35 7.78
N ALA A 175 20.45 -16.09 8.78
CA ALA A 175 19.03 -16.22 9.08
C ALA A 175 18.43 -14.86 9.48
N ILE A 176 17.24 -14.58 8.99
CA ILE A 176 16.48 -13.38 9.32
C ILE A 176 15.13 -13.78 9.93
N ARG A 177 14.73 -13.09 10.98
CA ARG A 177 13.43 -13.29 11.62
C ARG A 177 12.43 -12.27 11.13
N VAL A 178 11.30 -12.74 10.67
CA VAL A 178 10.28 -11.91 9.99
C VAL A 178 8.94 -12.11 10.67
N THR A 179 8.24 -11.03 10.96
CA THR A 179 6.84 -11.11 11.37
C THR A 179 5.95 -10.37 10.38
N TYR A 180 4.66 -10.75 10.36
CA TYR A 180 3.70 -10.19 9.42
C TYR A 180 2.46 -9.66 10.14
N GLN A 181 2.12 -8.40 9.85
CA GLN A 181 0.87 -7.81 10.27
C GLN A 181 -0.22 -8.08 9.25
N ASP A 182 -1.20 -8.87 9.59
CA ASP A 182 -2.39 -9.09 8.77
C ASP A 182 -3.22 -7.80 8.64
N PRO A 183 -3.37 -7.22 7.44
CA PRO A 183 -4.20 -6.04 7.26
C PRO A 183 -5.68 -6.42 7.38
N CYS A 184 -6.40 -5.75 8.26
CA CYS A 184 -7.78 -6.12 8.57
C CYS A 184 -8.70 -6.12 7.34
N ARG A 185 -8.45 -5.23 6.36
CA ARG A 185 -9.28 -5.08 5.16
C ARG A 185 -9.11 -6.21 4.14
N SER A 186 -7.95 -6.81 4.03
CA SER A 186 -7.75 -7.99 3.17
C SER A 186 -7.96 -9.32 3.89
N CYS A 187 -8.12 -9.29 5.21
CA CYS A 187 -8.22 -10.46 6.08
C CYS A 187 -9.61 -10.56 6.71
N ARG A 188 -9.74 -10.32 8.02
CA ARG A 188 -10.96 -10.56 8.81
C ARG A 188 -12.21 -9.80 8.36
N GLN A 189 -12.05 -8.73 7.57
CA GLN A 189 -13.18 -7.97 7.01
C GLN A 189 -13.54 -8.37 5.58
N MET A 190 -12.97 -9.47 5.11
CA MET A 190 -13.33 -10.09 3.83
C MET A 190 -14.22 -11.30 4.09
N PRO A 191 -15.50 -11.23 3.76
CA PRO A 191 -16.41 -12.39 3.87
C PRO A 191 -16.13 -13.43 2.78
N VAL A 192 -15.44 -13.02 1.71
CA VAL A 192 -15.06 -13.87 0.57
C VAL A 192 -13.59 -13.63 0.26
N ASP A 193 -12.83 -14.68 0.01
CA ASP A 193 -11.39 -14.66 -0.30
C ASP A 193 -10.54 -13.84 0.70
N PRO A 194 -10.60 -14.10 2.02
CA PRO A 194 -9.68 -13.48 2.96
C PRO A 194 -8.25 -13.96 2.69
N ILE A 195 -7.31 -13.04 2.78
CA ILE A 195 -5.90 -13.31 2.48
C ILE A 195 -5.14 -13.57 3.78
N TYR A 196 -4.84 -14.83 4.06
CA TYR A 196 -4.09 -15.21 5.25
C TYR A 196 -2.79 -15.96 4.93
N GLU A 197 -2.83 -16.91 4.03
CA GLU A 197 -1.70 -17.82 3.79
C GLU A 197 -0.77 -17.33 2.70
N GLU A 198 -1.26 -16.64 1.68
CA GLU A 198 -0.46 -16.20 0.54
C GLU A 198 0.76 -15.35 0.96
N PRO A 199 0.63 -14.34 1.84
CA PRO A 199 1.78 -13.58 2.32
C PRO A 199 2.77 -14.46 3.09
N ARG A 200 2.26 -15.39 3.90
CA ARG A 200 3.06 -16.31 4.71
C ARG A 200 3.88 -17.28 3.85
N GLU A 201 3.24 -17.85 2.85
CA GLU A 201 3.90 -18.73 1.89
C GLU A 201 4.96 -18.00 1.07
N LEU A 202 4.69 -16.74 0.68
CA LEU A 202 5.69 -15.91 0.01
C LEU A 202 6.89 -15.62 0.89
N ILE A 203 6.68 -15.35 2.18
CA ILE A 203 7.79 -15.19 3.16
C ILE A 203 8.58 -16.48 3.30
N ARG A 204 7.91 -17.64 3.41
CA ARG A 204 8.56 -18.96 3.52
C ARG A 204 9.37 -19.35 2.28
N ARG A 205 9.08 -18.77 1.10
CA ARG A 205 9.91 -18.97 -0.11
C ARG A 205 11.27 -18.28 -0.02
N VAL A 206 11.45 -17.35 0.92
CA VAL A 206 12.76 -16.74 1.20
C VAL A 206 13.56 -17.72 2.07
N GLN A 207 14.56 -18.37 1.49
CA GLN A 207 15.23 -19.53 2.09
C GLN A 207 15.86 -19.28 3.47
N ASN A 208 16.30 -18.07 3.76
CA ASN A 208 16.88 -17.71 5.05
C ASN A 208 15.93 -16.96 5.98
N ALA A 209 14.62 -16.88 5.65
CA ALA A 209 13.63 -16.22 6.48
C ALA A 209 12.89 -17.21 7.39
N GLU A 210 12.87 -16.91 8.68
CA GLU A 210 12.05 -17.55 9.69
C GLU A 210 10.81 -16.67 9.94
N LEU A 211 9.62 -17.15 9.59
CA LEU A 211 8.38 -16.47 9.91
C LEU A 211 7.99 -16.73 11.37
N VAL A 212 7.90 -15.66 12.15
CA VAL A 212 7.47 -15.68 13.56
C VAL A 212 6.17 -14.90 13.68
N GLU A 213 5.11 -15.55 14.15
CA GLU A 213 3.79 -14.91 14.26
C GLU A 213 3.70 -13.98 15.47
N LEU A 214 2.98 -12.88 15.31
CA LEU A 214 2.57 -12.01 16.42
C LEU A 214 1.59 -12.75 17.34
N LYS A 215 1.36 -12.29 18.57
CA LYS A 215 0.46 -12.92 19.56
C LYS A 215 -0.94 -13.15 19.00
N THR A 216 -1.43 -12.21 18.20
CA THR A 216 -2.70 -12.33 17.48
C THR A 216 -2.45 -12.13 16.00
N PHE A 217 -2.90 -13.06 15.19
CA PHE A 217 -2.64 -13.10 13.74
C PHE A 217 -3.84 -13.66 12.98
N ARG A 218 -3.83 -13.59 11.66
CA ARG A 218 -4.94 -13.97 10.78
C ARG A 218 -6.24 -13.25 11.16
N ALA A 219 -7.31 -13.99 11.45
CA ALA A 219 -8.61 -13.46 11.78
C ALA A 219 -8.62 -12.66 13.10
N ASP A 220 -7.75 -13.05 14.05
CA ASP A 220 -7.64 -12.43 15.38
C ASP A 220 -6.64 -11.26 15.42
N ALA A 221 -5.97 -10.97 14.30
CA ALA A 221 -4.97 -9.90 14.25
C ALA A 221 -5.52 -8.56 14.77
N GLN A 222 -4.81 -7.94 15.69
CA GLN A 222 -5.15 -6.59 16.14
C GLN A 222 -4.95 -5.56 15.02
N CYS A 223 -5.66 -4.44 15.11
CA CYS A 223 -5.52 -3.34 14.17
C CYS A 223 -4.14 -2.66 14.30
N CYS A 224 -3.57 -2.23 13.18
CA CYS A 224 -2.36 -1.43 13.13
C CYS A 224 -2.52 0.00 13.67
N GLY A 225 -3.74 0.41 14.04
CA GLY A 225 -4.07 1.76 14.48
C GLY A 225 -4.88 2.59 13.47
N VAL A 226 -4.90 2.22 12.21
CA VAL A 226 -5.65 2.95 11.14
C VAL A 226 -7.17 2.94 11.31
N ALA A 227 -7.72 2.12 12.24
CA ALA A 227 -9.17 1.98 12.45
C ALA A 227 -9.94 3.31 12.57
N GLN A 228 -9.27 4.39 12.94
CA GLN A 228 -9.82 5.74 13.00
C GLN A 228 -9.50 6.56 11.74
N MET A 229 -9.41 5.95 10.59
CA MET A 229 -9.32 6.63 9.31
C MET A 229 -8.15 7.61 9.22
N MET A 230 -6.94 7.16 9.54
CA MET A 230 -5.72 7.98 9.52
C MET A 230 -5.63 9.05 10.64
N TYR A 231 -6.55 9.14 11.56
CA TYR A 231 -6.37 10.02 12.71
C TYR A 231 -5.18 9.56 13.56
N CYS A 232 -4.28 10.49 13.85
CA CYS A 232 -3.14 10.24 14.73
C CYS A 232 -3.43 10.86 16.12
N ASN A 233 -3.86 10.03 17.04
CA ASN A 233 -4.11 10.42 18.43
C ASN A 233 -3.58 9.33 19.38
N ASP A 234 -3.65 9.57 20.69
CA ASP A 234 -3.09 8.64 21.70
C ASP A 234 -3.69 7.23 21.58
N LYS A 235 -4.95 7.10 21.21
CA LYS A 235 -5.60 5.79 21.04
C LYS A 235 -5.04 5.03 19.85
N THR A 236 -4.91 5.70 18.71
CA THR A 236 -4.33 5.09 17.51
C THR A 236 -2.86 4.75 17.70
N LYS A 237 -2.10 5.66 18.32
CA LYS A 237 -0.70 5.41 18.67
C LYS A 237 -0.56 4.26 19.66
N GLY A 238 -1.46 4.13 20.64
CA GLY A 238 -1.49 3.01 21.57
C GLY A 238 -1.68 1.65 20.86
N LEU A 239 -2.60 1.57 19.90
CA LEU A 239 -2.79 0.36 19.08
C LEU A 239 -1.54 0.03 18.26
N THR A 240 -0.97 1.04 17.60
CA THR A 240 0.25 0.89 16.80
C THR A 240 1.42 0.43 17.67
N ALA A 241 1.61 1.06 18.84
CA ALA A 241 2.67 0.73 19.79
C ALA A 241 2.54 -0.70 20.33
N SER A 242 1.31 -1.15 20.62
CA SER A 242 1.07 -2.53 21.06
C SER A 242 1.60 -3.55 20.04
N ARG A 243 1.27 -3.36 18.76
CA ARG A 243 1.74 -4.26 17.68
C ARG A 243 3.25 -4.19 17.49
N MET A 244 3.81 -2.97 17.52
CA MET A 244 5.25 -2.79 17.36
C MET A 244 6.05 -3.34 18.55
N SER A 245 5.51 -3.27 19.76
CA SER A 245 6.13 -3.87 20.94
C SER A 245 6.12 -5.39 20.90
N GLU A 246 5.04 -6.02 20.38
CA GLU A 246 5.02 -7.47 20.15
C GLU A 246 6.14 -7.90 19.18
N ALA A 247 6.33 -7.16 18.07
CA ALA A 247 7.40 -7.44 17.13
C ALA A 247 8.80 -7.27 17.77
N LYS A 248 8.97 -6.27 18.65
CA LYS A 248 10.20 -6.07 19.42
C LYS A 248 10.48 -7.25 20.38
N GLU A 249 9.44 -7.71 21.11
CA GLU A 249 9.56 -8.87 22.02
C GLU A 249 9.94 -10.16 21.29
N LEU A 250 9.55 -10.29 20.01
CA LEU A 250 9.91 -11.43 19.17
C LEU A 250 11.33 -11.31 18.59
N GLU A 251 12.03 -10.20 18.82
CA GLU A 251 13.38 -9.94 18.31
C GLU A 251 13.49 -10.16 16.80
N VAL A 252 12.54 -9.64 16.04
CA VAL A 252 12.51 -9.77 14.58
C VAL A 252 13.45 -8.77 13.90
N ASP A 253 13.93 -9.13 12.70
CA ASP A 253 14.64 -8.20 11.82
C ASP A 253 13.66 -7.38 10.97
N TYR A 254 12.44 -7.91 10.72
CA TYR A 254 11.44 -7.27 9.88
C TYR A 254 10.02 -7.40 10.44
N LEU A 255 9.29 -6.29 10.45
CA LEU A 255 7.82 -6.26 10.55
C LEU A 255 7.26 -5.90 9.16
N LEU A 256 6.60 -6.86 8.53
CA LEU A 256 6.01 -6.71 7.21
C LEU A 256 4.51 -6.42 7.30
N THR A 257 4.02 -5.70 6.31
CA THR A 257 2.58 -5.51 6.07
C THR A 257 2.29 -5.52 4.58
N ALA A 258 1.03 -5.63 4.20
CA ALA A 258 0.56 -5.56 2.81
C ALA A 258 -0.55 -4.50 2.67
N CYS A 259 -0.33 -3.35 3.29
CA CYS A 259 -1.26 -2.23 3.25
C CYS A 259 -0.50 -0.91 3.47
N PRO A 260 -0.54 0.02 2.49
CA PRO A 260 0.16 1.30 2.60
C PRO A 260 -0.20 2.10 3.85
N LYS A 261 -1.46 2.09 4.28
CA LYS A 261 -1.86 2.78 5.52
C LYS A 261 -1.31 2.14 6.79
N CYS A 262 -1.25 0.81 6.85
CA CYS A 262 -0.57 0.13 7.96
C CYS A 262 0.90 0.53 7.99
N LEU A 263 1.57 0.56 6.83
CA LEU A 263 2.95 1.00 6.70
C LEU A 263 3.13 2.44 7.21
N THR A 264 2.24 3.36 6.81
CA THR A 264 2.26 4.76 7.28
C THR A 264 2.21 4.85 8.81
N HIS A 265 1.28 4.14 9.45
CA HIS A 265 1.13 4.19 10.91
C HIS A 265 2.33 3.60 11.65
N PHE A 266 2.81 2.45 11.20
CA PHE A 266 4.01 1.84 11.76
C PHE A 266 5.25 2.70 11.51
N GLY A 267 5.42 3.23 10.30
CA GLY A 267 6.53 4.11 9.94
C GLY A 267 6.53 5.40 10.77
N CYS A 268 5.35 6.02 10.97
CA CYS A 268 5.21 7.21 11.80
C CYS A 268 5.68 6.97 13.25
N LEU A 269 5.20 5.90 13.87
CA LEU A 269 5.60 5.57 15.24
C LEU A 269 7.07 5.11 15.32
N HIS A 270 7.56 4.39 14.31
CA HIS A 270 8.96 4.02 14.22
C HIS A 270 9.87 5.25 14.13
N HIS A 271 9.47 6.24 13.33
CA HIS A 271 10.16 7.51 13.21
C HIS A 271 10.19 8.27 14.54
N GLU A 272 9.05 8.39 15.24
CA GLU A 272 9.00 9.02 16.56
C GLU A 272 9.85 8.27 17.60
N ASN A 273 9.92 6.95 17.51
CA ASN A 273 10.63 6.11 18.46
C ASN A 273 12.16 6.24 18.36
N ARG A 274 12.71 6.75 17.25
CA ARG A 274 14.17 6.94 17.08
C ARG A 274 14.81 7.88 18.12
N TRP A 275 13.99 8.76 18.72
CA TRP A 275 14.45 9.70 19.74
C TRP A 275 14.43 9.15 21.15
N LYS A 276 13.88 7.94 21.35
CA LYS A 276 13.88 7.29 22.64
C LYS A 276 15.27 6.74 23.00
N PRO A 277 15.49 6.43 24.31
CA PRO A 277 16.67 5.69 24.72
C PRO A 277 16.86 4.42 23.88
N GLU A 278 18.11 4.04 23.68
CA GLU A 278 18.46 2.95 22.74
C GLU A 278 17.76 1.62 23.06
N GLU A 279 17.60 1.30 24.33
CA GLU A 279 16.91 0.10 24.82
C GLU A 279 15.41 0.11 24.52
N GLU A 280 14.81 1.28 24.33
CA GLU A 280 13.39 1.42 24.01
C GLU A 280 13.12 1.41 22.49
N ARG A 281 14.16 1.57 21.65
CA ARG A 281 13.99 1.68 20.20
C ARG A 281 13.52 0.40 19.56
N TYR A 282 12.73 0.58 18.50
CA TYR A 282 12.41 -0.49 17.55
C TYR A 282 13.58 -0.65 16.58
N ARG A 283 14.32 -1.77 16.66
CA ARG A 283 15.56 -2.00 15.89
C ARG A 283 15.35 -2.83 14.61
N TYR A 284 14.12 -3.14 14.27
CA TYR A 284 13.75 -3.88 13.08
C TYR A 284 13.27 -2.94 11.98
N ARG A 285 13.35 -3.41 10.74
CA ARG A 285 12.78 -2.68 9.59
C ARG A 285 11.27 -2.86 9.53
N VAL A 286 10.55 -1.79 9.19
CA VAL A 286 9.11 -1.81 8.93
C VAL A 286 8.92 -1.51 7.45
N ILE A 287 8.54 -2.51 6.66
CA ILE A 287 8.43 -2.39 5.21
C ILE A 287 7.20 -3.12 4.66
N ASP A 288 6.81 -2.75 3.45
CA ASP A 288 5.79 -3.50 2.72
C ASP A 288 6.34 -4.85 2.25
N ILE A 289 5.48 -5.87 2.19
CA ILE A 289 5.88 -7.21 1.74
C ILE A 289 6.39 -7.19 0.30
N THR A 290 5.88 -6.31 -0.55
CA THR A 290 6.36 -6.18 -1.94
C THR A 290 7.80 -5.69 -1.96
N HIS A 291 8.14 -4.72 -1.13
CA HIS A 291 9.52 -4.24 -0.98
C HIS A 291 10.42 -5.38 -0.47
N PHE A 292 10.00 -6.09 0.58
CA PHE A 292 10.74 -7.23 1.13
C PHE A 292 11.05 -8.31 0.09
N LEU A 293 10.09 -8.65 -0.76
CA LEU A 293 10.27 -9.67 -1.80
C LEU A 293 11.11 -9.15 -2.98
N ALA A 294 10.92 -7.88 -3.38
CA ALA A 294 11.64 -7.28 -4.51
C ALA A 294 13.14 -7.12 -4.22
N GLU A 295 13.54 -6.76 -2.99
CA GLU A 295 14.95 -6.74 -2.57
C GLU A 295 15.64 -8.10 -2.80
N ARG A 296 14.88 -9.19 -2.78
CA ARG A 296 15.40 -10.55 -2.94
C ARG A 296 15.41 -11.04 -4.38
N LEU A 297 14.75 -10.32 -5.27
CA LEU A 297 14.88 -10.54 -6.73
C LEU A 297 16.17 -9.96 -7.31
N GLU A 298 16.81 -8.99 -6.64
CA GLU A 298 17.98 -8.24 -7.16
C GLU A 298 19.27 -9.06 -7.30
N GLY A 299 19.17 -10.39 -7.19
CA GLY A 299 20.23 -11.31 -7.63
C GLY A 299 20.35 -11.43 -9.15
N GLU A 300 19.27 -11.19 -9.90
CA GLU A 300 19.23 -11.22 -11.38
C GLU A 300 18.66 -9.89 -11.90
N ALA A 301 19.50 -9.16 -12.65
CA ALA A 301 19.09 -7.93 -13.32
C ALA A 301 18.00 -8.22 -14.37
N VAL A 302 16.75 -8.09 -14.03
CA VAL A 302 15.66 -8.06 -15.00
C VAL A 302 15.63 -6.65 -15.61
N GLY A 303 16.42 -6.47 -16.63
CA GLY A 303 16.58 -5.21 -17.35
C GLY A 303 15.45 -4.92 -18.32
N ARG A 304 14.26 -4.57 -17.82
CA ARG A 304 13.29 -3.79 -18.60
C ARG A 304 12.74 -2.68 -17.71
N LYS A 305 13.01 -1.42 -18.10
CA LYS A 305 12.29 -0.29 -17.52
C LYS A 305 10.81 -0.48 -17.82
N PRO A 306 9.90 -0.29 -16.84
CA PRO A 306 8.47 -0.32 -17.09
C PRO A 306 8.16 0.65 -18.24
N THR A 307 7.34 0.22 -19.18
CA THR A 307 6.83 1.12 -20.23
C THR A 307 5.79 2.02 -19.55
N VAL A 308 6.26 3.08 -18.93
CA VAL A 308 5.39 4.17 -18.52
C VAL A 308 4.88 4.78 -19.81
N ILE A 309 3.60 4.61 -20.11
CA ILE A 309 2.97 5.30 -21.22
C ILE A 309 2.93 6.77 -20.81
N PRO A 310 3.69 7.66 -21.48
CA PRO A 310 3.65 9.07 -21.12
C PRO A 310 2.25 9.58 -21.44
N VAL A 311 1.50 9.88 -20.38
CA VAL A 311 0.26 10.64 -20.51
C VAL A 311 0.67 12.04 -20.96
N ALA A 312 0.07 12.53 -22.04
CA ALA A 312 0.20 13.93 -22.41
C ALA A 312 -0.19 14.76 -21.19
N ALA A 313 0.77 15.57 -20.68
CA ALA A 313 0.56 16.35 -19.49
C ALA A 313 -0.76 17.10 -19.59
N ASP A 314 -1.64 16.94 -18.60
CA ASP A 314 -2.91 17.63 -18.52
C ASP A 314 -2.63 19.14 -18.68
N PRO A 315 -3.15 19.82 -19.70
CA PRO A 315 -2.89 21.23 -19.93
C PRO A 315 -3.32 22.12 -18.75
N ARG A 316 -4.15 21.63 -17.84
CA ARG A 316 -4.61 22.30 -16.62
C ARG A 316 -3.53 22.35 -15.52
N MET A 317 -2.51 21.46 -15.56
CA MET A 317 -1.40 21.44 -14.60
C MET A 317 -0.32 22.51 -14.87
N LYS A 318 -0.42 23.28 -15.96
CA LYS A 318 0.54 24.35 -16.30
C LYS A 318 0.41 25.63 -15.46
N GLY A 319 -0.51 25.71 -14.50
CA GLY A 319 -0.83 26.92 -13.73
C GLY A 319 -0.42 26.94 -12.26
N GLN A 320 -0.01 25.82 -11.67
CA GLN A 320 0.40 25.82 -10.27
C GLN A 320 1.90 26.09 -10.14
N ARG A 321 2.25 27.37 -10.01
CA ARG A 321 3.58 27.79 -9.55
C ARG A 321 3.73 27.35 -8.10
N ALA A 322 4.91 26.80 -7.78
CA ALA A 322 5.34 26.59 -6.41
C ALA A 322 5.11 27.90 -5.62
N VAL A 323 4.40 27.79 -4.51
CA VAL A 323 4.36 28.85 -3.51
C VAL A 323 5.61 28.62 -2.68
N GLU A 324 6.52 29.60 -2.73
CA GLU A 324 7.74 29.69 -1.93
C GLU A 324 7.44 29.67 -0.43
#